data_6fcd2fbe77eef0865fc40de32a30f5e9
#
_entry.id   6fcd2fbe77eef0865fc40de32a30f5e9
#
_cell.length_a   1.000
_cell.length_b   1.000
_cell.length_c   1.000
_cell.angle_alpha   90.00
_cell.angle_beta   90.00
_cell.angle_gamma   90.00
#
_symmetry.space_group_name_H-M   'P 1'
#
loop_
_entity.id
_entity.type
_entity.pdbx_description
1 polymer ?
#
loop_
_entity_poly.entity_id
_entity_poly.type
_entity_poly.pdbx_seq_one_letter_code
_entity_poly.pdbx_strand_id
1 'polypeptide(L)'
;MRLVAVSLIGMSYMAAQQTAPEPHHHTVYEDARVRIFDVQIAPRESAQPHRNDSDYVWVDDAGIHFSRAGGAHVERNHEIIIELLQPQTGPRNVCAEILAGEYLHCHEPGSEWLGANLEIQFETDQTRFGILRIAPNATLAVPPADVPPLLIALEGTEAEAVSHANGTPDGILRRKVTTANVLRSPADQVTEIRNTGKTTARFVVVEFGGAGE
;
A
#
# COMPACT_ATOMS: atom_id res chain seq x y z
N MET A 1 56.87 -6.24 40.44
CA MET A 1 56.49 -5.81 39.09
C MET A 1 55.24 -6.57 38.65
N ARG A 2 54.10 -5.92 38.60
CA ARG A 2 52.84 -6.53 38.15
C ARG A 2 52.50 -5.92 36.80
N LEU A 3 52.48 -6.76 35.75
CA LEU A 3 52.05 -6.38 34.44
C LEU A 3 50.51 -6.39 34.39
N VAL A 4 49.94 -5.23 34.02
CA VAL A 4 48.51 -5.09 33.75
C VAL A 4 48.34 -5.21 32.22
N ALA A 5 47.66 -6.28 31.80
CA ALA A 5 47.28 -6.43 30.39
C ALA A 5 46.00 -5.65 30.14
N VAL A 6 46.05 -4.66 29.28
CA VAL A 6 44.90 -3.90 28.80
C VAL A 6 44.38 -4.59 27.52
N SER A 7 43.23 -5.24 27.61
CA SER A 7 42.50 -5.80 26.47
C SER A 7 41.72 -4.69 25.77
N LEU A 8 42.14 -4.31 24.59
CA LEU A 8 41.37 -3.46 23.67
C LEU A 8 40.27 -4.30 23.00
N ILE A 9 39.03 -4.09 23.43
CA ILE A 9 37.81 -4.63 22.75
C ILE A 9 37.56 -3.73 21.54
N GLY A 10 37.93 -4.21 20.35
CA GLY A 10 37.59 -3.57 19.09
C GLY A 10 36.05 -3.69 18.85
N MET A 11 35.33 -2.61 18.99
CA MET A 11 33.95 -2.51 18.51
C MET A 11 34.01 -2.36 16.97
N SER A 12 33.76 -3.47 16.28
CA SER A 12 33.47 -3.44 14.85
C SER A 12 32.10 -2.81 14.64
N TYR A 13 32.06 -1.55 14.25
CA TYR A 13 30.85 -0.95 13.69
C TYR A 13 30.64 -1.61 12.33
N MET A 14 29.67 -2.52 12.26
CA MET A 14 29.09 -2.89 10.98
C MET A 14 28.31 -1.65 10.50
N ALA A 15 28.91 -0.88 9.62
CA ALA A 15 28.20 0.08 8.81
C ALA A 15 27.19 -0.72 7.97
N ALA A 16 25.90 -0.55 8.26
CA ALA A 16 24.85 -1.01 7.38
C ALA A 16 25.15 -0.38 6.01
N GLN A 17 25.48 -1.19 5.03
CA GLN A 17 25.57 -0.74 3.65
C GLN A 17 24.17 -0.26 3.28
N GLN A 18 23.96 1.05 3.25
CA GLN A 18 22.83 1.64 2.56
C GLN A 18 22.99 1.22 1.10
N THR A 19 22.20 0.26 0.68
CA THR A 19 22.01 -0.05 -0.73
C THR A 19 21.64 1.27 -1.41
N ALA A 20 22.37 1.64 -2.46
CA ALA A 20 22.06 2.84 -3.23
C ALA A 20 20.59 2.72 -3.68
N PRO A 21 19.80 3.81 -3.58
CA PRO A 21 18.41 3.75 -4.02
C PRO A 21 18.37 3.30 -5.47
N GLU A 22 17.52 2.33 -5.77
CA GLU A 22 17.35 1.85 -7.13
C GLU A 22 16.86 3.00 -8.03
N PRO A 23 17.43 3.19 -9.21
CA PRO A 23 17.20 4.38 -10.02
C PRO A 23 15.74 4.54 -10.49
N HIS A 24 14.95 3.47 -10.46
CA HIS A 24 13.55 3.45 -10.91
C HIS A 24 12.52 3.54 -9.78
N HIS A 25 12.96 3.47 -8.51
CA HIS A 25 12.10 3.49 -7.33
C HIS A 25 11.95 4.91 -6.80
N HIS A 26 10.76 5.45 -6.92
CA HIS A 26 10.40 6.75 -6.34
C HIS A 26 9.53 6.53 -5.11
N THR A 27 10.07 6.77 -3.92
CA THR A 27 9.27 6.68 -2.68
C THR A 27 8.16 7.74 -2.71
N VAL A 28 6.91 7.29 -2.70
CA VAL A 28 5.71 8.16 -2.70
C VAL A 28 5.06 8.27 -1.34
N TYR A 29 5.32 7.30 -0.46
CA TYR A 29 4.84 7.29 0.92
C TYR A 29 5.70 6.40 1.80
N GLU A 30 5.85 6.78 3.08
CA GLU A 30 6.50 5.94 4.10
C GLU A 30 5.92 6.26 5.48
N ASP A 31 5.62 5.21 6.26
CA ASP A 31 5.34 5.28 7.70
C ASP A 31 6.00 4.09 8.43
N ALA A 32 5.69 3.88 9.69
CA ALA A 32 6.28 2.78 10.49
C ALA A 32 5.85 1.37 10.02
N ARG A 33 4.85 1.26 9.16
CA ARG A 33 4.25 -0.03 8.73
C ARG A 33 4.57 -0.37 7.30
N VAL A 34 4.62 0.64 6.42
CA VAL A 34 4.81 0.44 4.98
C VAL A 34 5.69 1.51 4.36
N ARG A 35 6.38 1.14 3.28
CA ARG A 35 6.99 2.05 2.33
C ARG A 35 6.44 1.76 0.95
N ILE A 36 6.04 2.80 0.21
CA ILE A 36 5.39 2.67 -1.09
C ILE A 36 6.25 3.35 -2.14
N PHE A 37 6.53 2.61 -3.21
CA PHE A 37 7.28 3.09 -4.36
C PHE A 37 6.39 3.16 -5.60
N ASP A 38 6.59 4.21 -6.37
CA ASP A 38 6.20 4.31 -7.77
C ASP A 38 7.40 3.88 -8.61
N VAL A 39 7.28 2.74 -9.28
CA VAL A 39 8.36 2.15 -10.08
C VAL A 39 8.05 2.37 -11.55
N GLN A 40 8.94 3.03 -12.25
CA GLN A 40 8.78 3.38 -13.66
C GLN A 40 9.96 2.88 -14.48
N ILE A 41 9.75 1.81 -15.23
CA ILE A 41 10.73 1.24 -16.16
C ILE A 41 10.42 1.73 -17.58
N ALA A 42 11.33 2.43 -18.19
CA ALA A 42 11.13 2.93 -19.53
C ALA A 42 11.04 1.78 -20.56
N PRO A 43 10.27 1.94 -21.65
CA PRO A 43 10.17 0.93 -22.70
C PRO A 43 11.56 0.53 -23.21
N ARG A 44 11.88 -0.77 -23.20
CA ARG A 44 13.17 -1.40 -23.58
C ARG A 44 14.26 -1.33 -22.50
N GLU A 45 14.01 -0.74 -21.37
CA GLU A 45 14.82 -0.94 -20.17
C GLU A 45 14.36 -2.21 -19.45
N SER A 46 15.27 -2.80 -18.70
CA SER A 46 14.94 -3.91 -17.79
C SER A 46 15.50 -3.57 -16.42
N ALA A 47 14.66 -3.69 -15.41
CA ALA A 47 15.15 -3.70 -14.05
C ALA A 47 16.05 -4.90 -13.82
N GLN A 48 17.08 -4.74 -13.00
CA GLN A 48 17.85 -5.89 -12.55
C GLN A 48 17.06 -6.62 -11.48
N PRO A 49 17.03 -7.98 -11.50
CA PRO A 49 16.43 -8.73 -10.42
C PRO A 49 17.08 -8.33 -9.10
N HIS A 50 16.30 -7.87 -8.17
CA HIS A 50 16.75 -7.55 -6.83
C HIS A 50 15.94 -8.33 -5.79
N ARG A 51 16.44 -8.35 -4.57
CA ARG A 51 15.77 -8.99 -3.44
C ARG A 51 15.38 -7.92 -2.44
N ASN A 52 14.12 -7.95 -2.06
CA ASN A 52 13.65 -7.10 -0.98
C ASN A 52 13.96 -7.73 0.38
N ASP A 53 14.41 -6.92 1.33
CA ASP A 53 14.70 -7.38 2.69
C ASP A 53 13.43 -7.55 3.53
N SER A 54 12.31 -6.99 3.07
CA SER A 54 10.98 -7.06 3.71
C SER A 54 10.01 -7.88 2.84
N ASP A 55 8.94 -8.37 3.44
CA ASP A 55 7.78 -8.84 2.69
C ASP A 55 7.22 -7.67 1.89
N TYR A 56 6.73 -7.92 0.69
CA TYR A 56 6.24 -6.85 -0.17
C TYR A 56 5.08 -7.29 -1.06
N VAL A 57 4.34 -6.31 -1.50
CA VAL A 57 3.25 -6.44 -2.44
C VAL A 57 3.59 -5.63 -3.67
N TRP A 58 3.40 -6.18 -4.87
CA TRP A 58 3.46 -5.38 -6.09
C TRP A 58 2.11 -5.40 -6.80
N VAL A 59 1.83 -4.33 -7.50
CA VAL A 59 0.58 -4.12 -8.22
C VAL A 59 0.90 -3.77 -9.66
N ASP A 60 0.35 -4.57 -10.56
CA ASP A 60 0.43 -4.38 -12.00
C ASP A 60 -0.96 -4.44 -12.64
N ASP A 61 -1.03 -4.53 -13.97
CA ASP A 61 -2.29 -4.65 -14.70
C ASP A 61 -3.03 -5.97 -14.43
N ALA A 62 -2.30 -7.01 -14.01
CA ALA A 62 -2.89 -8.32 -13.70
C ALA A 62 -3.51 -8.38 -12.30
N GLY A 63 -3.10 -7.50 -11.38
CA GLY A 63 -3.67 -7.43 -10.04
C GLY A 63 -2.68 -7.10 -8.94
N ILE A 64 -2.96 -7.62 -7.74
CA ILE A 64 -2.15 -7.46 -6.55
C ILE A 64 -1.47 -8.80 -6.24
N HIS A 65 -0.16 -8.76 -6.06
CA HIS A 65 0.69 -9.93 -5.83
C HIS A 65 1.49 -9.76 -4.56
N PHE A 66 1.76 -10.86 -3.87
CA PHE A 66 2.55 -10.86 -2.63
C PHE A 66 3.83 -11.67 -2.79
N SER A 67 4.92 -11.21 -2.20
CA SER A 67 6.17 -11.95 -2.07
C SER A 67 6.77 -11.83 -0.67
N ARG A 68 7.43 -12.89 -0.26
CA ARG A 68 8.21 -12.92 0.98
C ARG A 68 9.53 -12.17 0.83
N ALA A 69 10.05 -11.70 1.97
CA ALA A 69 11.41 -11.22 2.08
C ALA A 69 12.41 -12.20 1.43
N GLY A 70 13.36 -11.68 0.69
CA GLY A 70 14.31 -12.46 -0.09
C GLY A 70 13.76 -13.06 -1.38
N GLY A 71 12.47 -12.93 -1.67
CA GLY A 71 11.89 -13.28 -2.97
C GLY A 71 12.48 -12.40 -4.07
N ALA A 72 12.73 -12.99 -5.25
CA ALA A 72 13.16 -12.23 -6.41
C ALA A 72 11.95 -11.78 -7.23
N HIS A 73 11.92 -10.51 -7.58
CA HIS A 73 10.97 -9.93 -8.51
C HIS A 73 11.72 -9.22 -9.63
N VAL A 74 11.17 -9.22 -10.81
CA VAL A 74 11.66 -8.46 -11.96
C VAL A 74 10.57 -7.49 -12.36
N GLU A 75 10.79 -6.24 -12.06
CA GLU A 75 9.86 -5.16 -12.34
C GLU A 75 9.70 -4.93 -13.84
N ARG A 76 8.51 -4.56 -14.24
CA ARG A 76 8.16 -4.36 -15.65
C ARG A 76 7.25 -3.14 -15.80
N ASN A 77 7.61 -2.27 -16.76
CA ASN A 77 6.80 -1.10 -17.10
C ASN A 77 6.55 -0.17 -15.89
N HIS A 78 5.30 -0.08 -15.46
CA HIS A 78 4.87 0.72 -14.33
C HIS A 78 4.25 -0.20 -13.26
N GLU A 79 4.78 -0.17 -12.07
CA GLU A 79 4.32 -0.96 -10.93
C GLU A 79 4.27 -0.10 -9.68
N ILE A 80 3.37 -0.43 -8.76
CA ILE A 80 3.40 0.09 -7.41
C ILE A 80 3.94 -1.01 -6.50
N ILE A 81 5.00 -0.73 -5.78
CA ILE A 81 5.56 -1.65 -4.78
C ILE A 81 5.24 -1.14 -3.38
N ILE A 82 4.73 -2.02 -2.52
CA ILE A 82 4.39 -1.75 -1.14
C ILE A 82 5.23 -2.69 -0.27
N GLU A 83 6.31 -2.19 0.31
CA GLU A 83 7.08 -2.92 1.32
C GLU A 83 6.34 -2.93 2.65
N LEU A 84 6.26 -4.10 3.27
CA LEU A 84 5.66 -4.31 4.58
C LEU A 84 6.78 -4.31 5.63
N LEU A 85 6.93 -3.20 6.35
CA LEU A 85 8.04 -2.99 7.28
C LEU A 85 7.90 -3.78 8.59
N GLN A 86 6.75 -4.41 8.80
CA GLN A 86 6.51 -5.32 9.92
C GLN A 86 6.34 -6.74 9.40
N PRO A 87 6.88 -7.76 10.10
CA PRO A 87 6.72 -9.15 9.70
C PRO A 87 5.25 -9.53 9.55
N GLN A 88 4.92 -10.22 8.47
CA GLN A 88 3.56 -10.67 8.17
C GLN A 88 3.48 -12.20 8.21
N THR A 89 2.35 -12.76 8.62
CA THR A 89 2.04 -14.15 8.25
C THR A 89 1.75 -14.21 6.74
N GLY A 90 1.86 -15.38 6.13
CA GLY A 90 1.61 -15.54 4.68
C GLY A 90 0.22 -15.04 4.29
N PRO A 91 0.06 -14.62 3.04
CA PRO A 91 -1.22 -14.17 2.56
C PRO A 91 -2.24 -15.31 2.62
N ARG A 92 -3.41 -15.00 3.14
CA ARG A 92 -4.61 -15.80 2.99
C ARG A 92 -5.39 -15.26 1.80
N ASN A 93 -5.70 -16.12 0.85
CA ASN A 93 -6.69 -15.75 -0.15
C ASN A 93 -8.08 -15.92 0.48
N VAL A 94 -8.72 -14.80 0.76
CA VAL A 94 -10.06 -14.78 1.35
C VAL A 94 -11.06 -15.58 0.51
N CYS A 95 -10.86 -15.64 -0.80
CA CYS A 95 -11.69 -16.42 -1.71
C CYS A 95 -11.45 -17.95 -1.64
N ALA A 96 -10.28 -18.41 -1.23
CA ALA A 96 -9.95 -19.83 -1.22
C ALA A 96 -10.54 -20.56 -0.01
N GLU A 97 -10.82 -19.89 1.08
CA GLU A 97 -11.42 -20.47 2.29
C GLU A 97 -12.93 -20.77 2.13
N ILE A 98 -13.59 -20.16 1.16
CA ILE A 98 -15.04 -20.33 0.87
C ILE A 98 -15.31 -21.58 0.01
N LEU A 99 -14.30 -22.31 -0.43
CA LEU A 99 -14.39 -23.40 -1.41
C LEU A 99 -15.03 -24.71 -0.89
N ALA A 100 -15.74 -24.72 0.21
CA ALA A 100 -16.49 -25.91 0.66
C ALA A 100 -17.93 -25.98 0.13
N GLY A 101 -18.32 -25.25 -0.92
CA GLY A 101 -19.58 -25.50 -1.59
C GLY A 101 -20.40 -24.33 -2.12
N GLU A 102 -20.03 -23.10 -1.90
CA GLU A 102 -20.80 -21.95 -2.40
C GLU A 102 -19.89 -20.97 -3.15
N TYR A 103 -20.10 -20.89 -4.46
CA TYR A 103 -19.57 -19.84 -5.33
C TYR A 103 -20.28 -18.51 -5.02
N LEU A 104 -20.22 -18.05 -3.81
CA LEU A 104 -20.87 -16.83 -3.38
C LEU A 104 -19.81 -15.82 -2.98
N HIS A 105 -19.49 -14.98 -3.97
CA HIS A 105 -18.90 -13.67 -3.78
C HIS A 105 -17.63 -13.64 -2.92
N CYS A 106 -16.48 -13.67 -3.59
CA CYS A 106 -15.21 -13.22 -3.04
C CYS A 106 -15.26 -11.73 -2.58
N HIS A 107 -16.42 -11.28 -2.23
CA HIS A 107 -16.72 -10.02 -1.62
C HIS A 107 -17.01 -10.27 -0.15
N GLU A 108 -15.99 -10.64 0.64
CA GLU A 108 -16.13 -10.19 2.01
C GLU A 108 -16.30 -8.66 1.89
N PRO A 109 -17.35 -8.11 2.48
CA PRO A 109 -17.43 -6.67 2.60
C PRO A 109 -16.16 -6.26 3.34
N GLY A 110 -15.18 -5.81 2.57
CA GLY A 110 -14.13 -4.98 3.09
C GLY A 110 -14.80 -3.98 3.99
N SER A 111 -14.12 -3.11 4.62
CA SER A 111 -14.76 -2.11 5.46
C SER A 111 -16.15 -1.80 4.93
N GLU A 112 -17.18 -1.97 5.74
CA GLU A 112 -18.61 -1.84 5.35
C GLU A 112 -18.91 -0.57 4.54
N TRP A 113 -18.08 0.46 4.75
CA TRP A 113 -18.19 1.76 4.09
C TRP A 113 -17.73 1.79 2.61
N LEU A 114 -16.89 0.84 2.16
CA LEU A 114 -16.50 0.74 0.75
C LEU A 114 -17.46 -0.16 -0.05
N GLY A 115 -18.15 -1.06 0.63
CA GLY A 115 -19.21 -1.88 0.07
C GLY A 115 -18.81 -2.58 -1.23
N ALA A 116 -19.72 -2.63 -2.19
CA ALA A 116 -19.52 -3.28 -3.50
C ALA A 116 -18.45 -2.61 -4.39
N ASN A 117 -17.89 -1.48 -3.99
CA ASN A 117 -16.82 -0.82 -4.74
C ASN A 117 -15.44 -1.40 -4.45
N LEU A 118 -15.28 -2.10 -3.31
CA LEU A 118 -14.03 -2.73 -2.89
C LEU A 118 -14.08 -4.24 -3.14
N GLU A 119 -13.08 -4.74 -3.83
CA GLU A 119 -12.82 -6.16 -4.03
C GLU A 119 -11.55 -6.55 -3.28
N ILE A 120 -11.68 -7.30 -2.19
CA ILE A 120 -10.55 -7.82 -1.43
C ILE A 120 -9.86 -8.93 -2.23
N GLN A 121 -8.55 -8.80 -2.38
CA GLN A 121 -7.72 -9.77 -3.11
C GLN A 121 -7.10 -10.80 -2.16
N PHE A 122 -6.55 -10.34 -1.05
CA PHE A 122 -6.01 -11.19 0.00
C PHE A 122 -5.83 -10.39 1.30
N GLU A 123 -5.56 -11.12 2.39
CA GLU A 123 -5.19 -10.55 3.68
C GLU A 123 -4.01 -11.30 4.29
N THR A 124 -3.32 -10.63 5.19
CA THR A 124 -2.35 -11.20 6.11
C THR A 124 -2.92 -11.10 7.54
N ASP A 125 -2.15 -11.44 8.56
CA ASP A 125 -2.55 -11.23 9.96
C ASP A 125 -2.64 -9.74 10.37
N GLN A 126 -2.01 -8.84 9.61
CA GLN A 126 -1.93 -7.42 9.97
C GLN A 126 -2.47 -6.47 8.90
N THR A 127 -2.63 -6.95 7.67
CA THR A 127 -3.04 -6.10 6.54
C THR A 127 -4.02 -6.80 5.62
N ARG A 128 -4.92 -6.03 5.04
CA ARG A 128 -5.86 -6.46 4.01
C ARG A 128 -5.64 -5.62 2.76
N PHE A 129 -5.64 -6.26 1.60
CA PHE A 129 -5.38 -5.64 0.32
C PHE A 129 -6.56 -5.85 -0.63
N GLY A 130 -6.97 -4.79 -1.29
CA GLY A 130 -8.05 -4.85 -2.27
C GLY A 130 -7.97 -3.78 -3.35
N ILE A 131 -8.83 -3.92 -4.34
CA ILE A 131 -9.00 -2.95 -5.43
C ILE A 131 -10.33 -2.23 -5.25
N LEU A 132 -10.25 -0.93 -5.04
CA LEU A 132 -11.39 -0.03 -5.03
C LEU A 132 -11.62 0.54 -6.44
N ARG A 133 -12.87 0.55 -6.89
CA ARG A 133 -13.28 1.10 -8.18
C ARG A 133 -14.33 2.18 -7.99
N ILE A 134 -14.10 3.35 -8.59
CA ILE A 134 -15.05 4.46 -8.57
C ILE A 134 -15.43 4.79 -10.01
N ALA A 135 -16.71 4.62 -10.36
CA ALA A 135 -17.21 4.92 -11.70
C ALA A 135 -17.02 6.40 -12.08
N PRO A 136 -16.97 6.73 -13.38
CA PRO A 136 -16.87 8.13 -13.83
C PRO A 136 -17.96 9.01 -13.20
N ASN A 137 -17.57 10.19 -12.72
CA ASN A 137 -18.41 11.16 -12.03
C ASN A 137 -19.03 10.69 -10.70
N ALA A 138 -18.76 9.47 -10.25
CA ALA A 138 -19.19 9.01 -8.94
C ALA A 138 -18.31 9.58 -7.83
N THR A 139 -18.90 9.66 -6.64
CA THR A 139 -18.22 10.09 -5.40
C THR A 139 -18.34 8.97 -4.38
N LEU A 140 -17.26 8.70 -3.68
CA LEU A 140 -17.19 7.79 -2.55
C LEU A 140 -16.80 8.58 -1.30
N ALA A 141 -17.50 8.38 -0.20
CA ALA A 141 -17.14 8.93 1.10
C ALA A 141 -16.32 7.89 1.88
N VAL A 142 -15.14 8.28 2.33
CA VAL A 142 -14.29 7.52 3.24
C VAL A 142 -14.52 8.06 4.65
N PRO A 143 -15.19 7.31 5.54
CA PRO A 143 -15.46 7.77 6.90
C PRO A 143 -14.17 7.86 7.72
N PRO A 144 -14.20 8.59 8.82
CA PRO A 144 -13.09 8.58 9.78
C PRO A 144 -12.92 7.19 10.38
N ALA A 145 -11.66 6.83 10.65
CA ALA A 145 -11.30 5.57 11.29
C ALA A 145 -10.09 5.78 12.20
N ASP A 146 -9.98 5.03 13.29
CA ASP A 146 -8.83 5.10 14.22
C ASP A 146 -7.51 4.78 13.49
N VAL A 147 -7.57 3.83 12.58
CA VAL A 147 -6.47 3.48 11.68
C VAL A 147 -6.95 3.64 10.23
N PRO A 148 -6.81 4.84 9.66
CA PRO A 148 -7.28 5.08 8.31
C PRO A 148 -6.55 4.21 7.27
N PRO A 149 -7.28 3.66 6.29
CA PRO A 149 -6.67 2.94 5.19
C PRO A 149 -5.81 3.87 4.32
N LEU A 150 -4.86 3.28 3.60
CA LEU A 150 -4.17 3.94 2.51
C LEU A 150 -4.88 3.60 1.20
N LEU A 151 -5.09 4.62 0.37
CA LEU A 151 -5.59 4.45 -0.98
C LEU A 151 -4.51 4.94 -1.96
N ILE A 152 -4.01 4.04 -2.78
CA ILE A 152 -2.94 4.31 -3.75
C ILE A 152 -3.57 4.33 -5.14
N ALA A 153 -3.51 5.47 -5.80
CA ALA A 153 -4.12 5.65 -7.12
C ALA A 153 -3.34 4.87 -8.19
N LEU A 154 -4.03 3.99 -8.93
CA LEU A 154 -3.46 3.23 -10.02
C LEU A 154 -3.45 4.03 -11.33
N GLU A 155 -2.76 3.49 -12.34
CA GLU A 155 -2.62 4.10 -13.65
C GLU A 155 -3.98 4.50 -14.26
N GLY A 156 -4.02 5.67 -14.90
CA GLY A 156 -5.24 6.21 -15.49
C GLY A 156 -6.24 6.81 -14.50
N THR A 157 -5.94 6.83 -13.20
CA THR A 157 -6.81 7.45 -12.21
C THR A 157 -6.74 8.97 -12.30
N GLU A 158 -7.91 9.59 -12.45
CA GLU A 158 -8.11 11.05 -12.33
C GLU A 158 -9.23 11.29 -11.32
N ALA A 159 -8.90 11.82 -10.15
CA ALA A 159 -9.87 12.06 -9.09
C ALA A 159 -9.58 13.37 -8.33
N GLU A 160 -10.55 13.81 -7.56
CA GLU A 160 -10.40 14.87 -6.57
C GLU A 160 -10.75 14.30 -5.19
N ALA A 161 -9.87 14.51 -4.23
CA ALA A 161 -10.14 14.20 -2.82
C ALA A 161 -10.45 15.47 -2.06
N VAL A 162 -11.51 15.45 -1.26
CA VAL A 162 -11.98 16.58 -0.45
C VAL A 162 -12.15 16.10 0.98
N SER A 163 -11.34 16.63 1.90
CA SER A 163 -11.48 16.35 3.34
C SER A 163 -12.20 17.49 4.02
N HIS A 164 -13.15 17.14 4.88
CA HIS A 164 -13.97 18.08 5.65
C HIS A 164 -13.55 18.03 7.12
N ALA A 165 -12.88 19.08 7.58
CA ALA A 165 -12.55 19.22 9.00
C ALA A 165 -13.84 19.41 9.82
N ASN A 166 -14.02 18.58 10.84
CA ASN A 166 -15.16 18.69 11.75
C ASN A 166 -15.18 20.08 12.39
N GLY A 167 -16.25 20.85 12.10
CA GLY A 167 -16.60 22.08 12.81
C GLY A 167 -16.04 23.39 12.27
N THR A 168 -15.34 23.40 11.15
CA THR A 168 -14.91 24.66 10.51
C THR A 168 -15.47 24.78 9.09
N PRO A 169 -16.29 25.81 8.77
CA PRO A 169 -16.83 26.01 7.42
C PRO A 169 -15.76 26.20 6.35
N ASP A 170 -14.56 26.62 6.73
CA ASP A 170 -13.46 26.97 5.83
C ASP A 170 -12.36 25.89 5.75
N GLY A 171 -12.53 24.76 6.43
CA GLY A 171 -11.54 23.68 6.51
C GLY A 171 -11.63 22.66 5.36
N ILE A 172 -11.95 23.08 4.14
CA ILE A 172 -12.03 22.19 2.99
C ILE A 172 -10.65 22.08 2.33
N LEU A 173 -10.02 20.93 2.47
CA LEU A 173 -8.80 20.61 1.73
C LEU A 173 -9.16 19.85 0.44
N ARG A 174 -8.88 20.46 -0.72
CA ARG A 174 -9.04 19.84 -2.03
C ARG A 174 -7.69 19.40 -2.57
N ARG A 175 -7.61 18.18 -3.05
CA ARG A 175 -6.40 17.63 -3.65
C ARG A 175 -6.74 16.89 -4.95
N LYS A 176 -6.05 17.26 -6.03
CA LYS A 176 -6.08 16.46 -7.27
C LYS A 176 -5.32 15.14 -7.02
N VAL A 177 -5.89 14.05 -7.48
CA VAL A 177 -5.35 12.69 -7.32
C VAL A 177 -5.09 12.12 -8.71
N THR A 178 -3.86 11.70 -8.93
CA THR A 178 -3.40 11.04 -10.15
C THR A 178 -2.61 9.79 -9.79
N THR A 179 -2.17 9.03 -10.78
CA THR A 179 -1.34 7.82 -10.63
C THR A 179 -0.28 7.96 -9.54
N ALA A 180 -0.09 6.91 -8.78
CA ALA A 180 0.84 6.79 -7.64
C ALA A 180 0.60 7.75 -6.45
N ASN A 181 -0.40 8.63 -6.51
CA ASN A 181 -0.74 9.41 -5.33
C ASN A 181 -1.30 8.52 -4.23
N VAL A 182 -0.77 8.69 -3.02
CA VAL A 182 -1.26 8.03 -1.81
C VAL A 182 -2.17 9.00 -1.05
N LEU A 183 -3.40 8.54 -0.79
CA LEU A 183 -4.37 9.22 0.04
C LEU A 183 -4.45 8.49 1.39
N ARG A 184 -4.42 9.28 2.45
CA ARG A 184 -4.76 8.86 3.80
C ARG A 184 -5.75 9.85 4.36
N SER A 185 -6.94 9.38 4.70
CA SER A 185 -7.93 10.22 5.37
C SER A 185 -7.42 10.58 6.76
N PRO A 186 -7.61 11.83 7.22
CA PRO A 186 -7.42 12.13 8.63
C PRO A 186 -8.35 11.28 9.49
N ALA A 187 -7.91 10.89 10.69
CA ALA A 187 -8.64 9.97 11.56
C ALA A 187 -10.01 10.51 12.02
N ASP A 188 -10.16 11.83 12.06
CA ASP A 188 -11.35 12.54 12.56
C ASP A 188 -12.18 13.20 11.44
N GLN A 189 -11.89 12.91 10.17
CA GLN A 189 -12.50 13.60 9.04
C GLN A 189 -13.08 12.61 8.03
N VAL A 190 -14.20 13.00 7.42
CA VAL A 190 -14.69 12.35 6.21
C VAL A 190 -13.88 12.86 5.02
N THR A 191 -13.39 11.95 4.20
CA THR A 191 -12.77 12.30 2.93
C THR A 191 -13.65 11.81 1.78
N GLU A 192 -14.11 12.73 0.96
CA GLU A 192 -14.84 12.40 -0.27
C GLU A 192 -13.85 12.27 -1.43
N ILE A 193 -13.96 11.17 -2.18
CA ILE A 193 -13.17 10.95 -3.40
C ILE A 193 -14.12 10.95 -4.58
N ARG A 194 -13.98 11.92 -5.46
CA ARG A 194 -14.76 12.03 -6.68
C ARG A 194 -13.90 11.65 -7.88
N ASN A 195 -14.35 10.69 -8.66
CA ASN A 195 -13.75 10.42 -9.97
C ASN A 195 -14.09 11.55 -10.94
N THR A 196 -13.09 12.30 -11.39
CA THR A 196 -13.22 13.40 -12.36
C THR A 196 -12.83 12.99 -13.78
N GLY A 197 -12.30 11.76 -13.93
CA GLY A 197 -11.92 11.18 -15.22
C GLY A 197 -13.10 10.62 -16.01
N LYS A 198 -12.79 10.17 -17.21
CA LYS A 198 -13.77 9.55 -18.15
C LYS A 198 -13.83 8.03 -17.99
N THR A 199 -12.88 7.44 -17.33
CA THR A 199 -12.75 6.00 -17.05
C THR A 199 -12.94 5.73 -15.57
N THR A 200 -13.14 4.47 -15.19
CA THR A 200 -13.21 4.07 -13.79
C THR A 200 -11.88 4.38 -13.10
N ALA A 201 -11.93 5.18 -12.04
CA ALA A 201 -10.77 5.39 -11.16
C ALA A 201 -10.52 4.13 -10.33
N ARG A 202 -9.26 3.72 -10.20
CA ARG A 202 -8.84 2.50 -9.52
C ARG A 202 -7.83 2.85 -8.43
N PHE A 203 -8.01 2.23 -7.26
CA PHE A 203 -7.09 2.40 -6.13
C PHE A 203 -6.76 1.03 -5.53
N VAL A 204 -5.51 0.85 -5.15
CA VAL A 204 -5.18 -0.17 -4.14
C VAL A 204 -5.59 0.37 -2.78
N VAL A 205 -6.29 -0.44 -2.02
CA VAL A 205 -6.62 -0.16 -0.63
C VAL A 205 -5.76 -1.04 0.25
N VAL A 206 -5.06 -0.43 1.20
CA VAL A 206 -4.32 -1.13 2.25
C VAL A 206 -5.00 -0.80 3.57
N GLU A 207 -5.71 -1.78 4.12
CA GLU A 207 -6.30 -1.70 5.46
C GLU A 207 -5.36 -2.36 6.45
N PHE A 208 -5.11 -1.70 7.55
CA PHE A 208 -4.29 -2.25 8.62
C PHE A 208 -5.21 -2.83 9.69
N GLY A 209 -5.03 -4.11 10.00
CA GLY A 209 -5.65 -4.73 11.15
C GLY A 209 -5.28 -3.93 12.41
N GLY A 210 -6.24 -3.61 13.25
CA GLY A 210 -5.96 -3.14 14.60
C GLY A 210 -5.10 -4.21 15.28
N ALA A 211 -4.11 -3.82 16.08
CA ALA A 211 -3.39 -4.74 16.95
C ALA A 211 -4.45 -5.54 17.72
N GLY A 212 -4.53 -6.86 17.43
CA GLY A 212 -5.66 -7.70 17.78
C GLY A 212 -6.09 -7.56 19.24
N GLU A 213 -7.40 -7.53 19.41
CA GLU A 213 -8.02 -7.91 20.67
C GLU A 213 -7.77 -9.39 20.99
#